data_4f5f494483b1b909f87a9aaa0820e439
#
_entry.id   4f5f494483b1b909f87a9aaa0820e439
#
_cell.length_a   1.000
_cell.length_b   1.000
_cell.length_c   1.000
_cell.angle_alpha   90.00
_cell.angle_beta   90.00
_cell.angle_gamma   90.00
#
_symmetry.space_group_name_H-M   'P 1'
#
loop_
_entity.id
_entity.type
_entity.pdbx_description
1 polymer ?
#
loop_
_entity_poly.entity_id
_entity_poly.type
_entity_poly.pdbx_seq_one_letter_code
_entity_poly.pdbx_strand_id
1 'polypeptide(L)'
;MMNATTSSTEERLSVGNIELEVIRRGVGRSVLLLHGMQNIDPRARFLDLLGGRAAMIAPSHPGFGHSARPADFDTVYDLVHLYLDVLETLPSERVTLVGLSFGGWLAAEIAVKCCHRIDRLVLVDAFGIKISDRETPDILDVFNTSPQEVQRRSWHDPGKWAPDFNAMSDDELVVRARNWEALCLYGWHPYMYNPQLQRWLRRITRPTLVLWGASDGIVQPSYGRAYSALIPGARFELIAEAGHHPEIEQPEAFVDRIVAFLDQ
;
A
#
# COMPACT_ATOMS: atom_id res chain seq x y z
N MET A 1 -38.48 -3.46 8.09
CA MET A 1 -37.26 -3.85 7.35
C MET A 1 -36.10 -3.69 8.31
N MET A 2 -35.56 -4.79 8.81
CA MET A 2 -34.49 -4.79 9.81
C MET A 2 -33.18 -4.45 9.12
N ASN A 3 -32.57 -3.33 9.50
CA ASN A 3 -31.18 -3.01 9.14
C ASN A 3 -30.28 -4.07 9.74
N ALA A 4 -29.70 -4.90 8.90
CA ALA A 4 -28.60 -5.77 9.30
C ALA A 4 -27.39 -4.87 9.57
N THR A 5 -27.15 -4.56 10.83
CA THR A 5 -25.87 -4.02 11.30
C THR A 5 -24.85 -5.13 11.07
N THR A 6 -24.07 -5.03 10.00
CA THR A 6 -22.89 -5.89 9.80
C THR A 6 -21.89 -5.52 10.88
N SER A 7 -21.88 -6.33 11.93
CA SER A 7 -20.80 -6.37 12.93
C SER A 7 -19.50 -6.62 12.15
N SER A 8 -18.64 -5.65 12.07
CA SER A 8 -17.26 -5.85 11.63
C SER A 8 -16.55 -6.64 12.72
N THR A 9 -16.62 -7.96 12.65
CA THR A 9 -15.72 -8.82 13.41
C THR A 9 -14.31 -8.49 12.91
N GLU A 10 -13.47 -7.96 13.80
CA GLU A 10 -12.03 -7.83 13.55
C GLU A 10 -11.50 -9.23 13.22
N GLU A 11 -11.25 -9.46 11.94
CA GLU A 11 -10.65 -10.72 11.52
C GLU A 11 -9.16 -10.69 11.81
N ARG A 12 -8.62 -11.84 12.20
CA ARG A 12 -7.19 -12.00 12.47
C ARG A 12 -6.58 -13.02 11.51
N LEU A 13 -5.31 -12.81 11.18
CA LEU A 13 -4.49 -13.73 10.43
C LEU A 13 -3.25 -14.06 11.26
N SER A 14 -3.12 -15.32 11.65
CA SER A 14 -1.94 -15.81 12.35
C SER A 14 -0.88 -16.26 11.33
N VAL A 15 0.31 -15.71 11.41
CA VAL A 15 1.47 -16.10 10.60
C VAL A 15 2.63 -16.37 11.55
N GLY A 16 2.99 -17.64 11.71
CA GLY A 16 3.88 -18.05 12.78
C GLY A 16 3.29 -17.69 14.15
N ASN A 17 3.98 -16.85 14.91
CA ASN A 17 3.54 -16.32 16.20
C ASN A 17 3.04 -14.86 16.14
N ILE A 18 2.80 -14.32 14.95
CA ILE A 18 2.38 -12.94 14.74
C ILE A 18 0.90 -12.90 14.35
N GLU A 19 0.13 -12.13 15.10
CA GLU A 19 -1.29 -11.89 14.85
C GLU A 19 -1.47 -10.57 14.10
N LEU A 20 -1.97 -10.65 12.86
CA LEU A 20 -2.28 -9.49 12.05
C LEU A 20 -3.78 -9.22 12.04
N GLU A 21 -4.16 -7.97 12.22
CA GLU A 21 -5.48 -7.49 11.86
C GLU A 21 -5.65 -7.58 10.34
N VAL A 22 -6.81 -8.03 9.86
CA VAL A 22 -7.02 -8.24 8.43
C VAL A 22 -8.42 -7.87 7.99
N ILE A 23 -8.52 -7.21 6.84
CA ILE A 23 -9.78 -6.98 6.14
C ILE A 23 -9.91 -8.03 5.03
N ARG A 24 -11.05 -8.71 4.97
CA ARG A 24 -11.40 -9.63 3.88
C ARG A 24 -12.66 -9.16 3.18
N ARG A 25 -12.68 -9.16 1.86
CA ARG A 25 -13.84 -8.82 1.03
C ARG A 25 -13.89 -9.68 -0.22
N GLY A 26 -15.08 -9.98 -0.67
CA GLY A 26 -15.36 -10.56 -1.97
C GLY A 26 -15.00 -12.04 -2.12
N VAL A 27 -15.13 -12.51 -3.35
CA VAL A 27 -14.85 -13.89 -3.77
C VAL A 27 -14.22 -13.88 -5.18
N GLY A 28 -13.55 -14.94 -5.56
CA GLY A 28 -12.97 -15.10 -6.91
C GLY A 28 -11.45 -15.00 -6.92
N ARG A 29 -10.89 -14.20 -7.85
CA ARG A 29 -9.44 -14.02 -8.01
C ARG A 29 -8.82 -13.42 -6.76
N SER A 30 -7.75 -14.04 -6.26
CA SER A 30 -7.11 -13.62 -5.01
C SER A 30 -6.28 -12.36 -5.19
N VAL A 31 -6.52 -11.38 -4.32
CA VAL A 31 -5.77 -10.12 -4.22
C VAL A 31 -5.21 -10.00 -2.81
N LEU A 32 -3.89 -9.85 -2.70
CA LEU A 32 -3.23 -9.42 -1.48
C LEU A 32 -2.95 -7.92 -1.59
N LEU A 33 -3.56 -7.11 -0.71
CA LEU A 33 -3.45 -5.66 -0.70
C LEU A 33 -2.61 -5.21 0.48
N LEU A 34 -1.51 -4.53 0.20
CA LEU A 34 -0.57 -3.97 1.18
C LEU A 34 -0.79 -2.46 1.29
N HIS A 35 -1.12 -1.99 2.49
CA HIS A 35 -1.45 -0.58 2.74
C HIS A 35 -0.22 0.33 2.76
N GLY A 36 -0.46 1.63 2.73
CA GLY A 36 0.56 2.69 2.75
C GLY A 36 1.02 3.07 4.16
N MET A 37 1.22 4.38 4.34
CA MET A 37 1.69 4.97 5.61
C MET A 37 0.67 4.87 6.76
N GLN A 38 -0.58 4.57 6.44
CA GLN A 38 -1.64 4.32 7.42
C GLN A 38 -2.32 2.99 7.08
N ASN A 39 -2.87 2.30 8.09
CA ASN A 39 -3.74 1.16 7.84
C ASN A 39 -5.01 1.61 7.10
N ILE A 40 -5.65 0.67 6.43
CA ILE A 40 -6.86 0.95 5.64
C ILE A 40 -8.06 1.08 6.58
N ASP A 41 -8.86 2.13 6.39
CA ASP A 41 -10.18 2.22 7.02
C ASP A 41 -11.09 1.12 6.44
N PRO A 42 -11.63 0.21 7.23
CA PRO A 42 -12.49 -0.87 6.74
C PRO A 42 -13.79 -0.36 6.07
N ARG A 43 -14.12 0.94 6.22
CA ARG A 43 -15.25 1.60 5.57
C ARG A 43 -14.88 2.22 4.22
N ALA A 44 -13.61 2.15 3.80
CA ALA A 44 -13.16 2.77 2.56
C ALA A 44 -13.88 2.18 1.34
N ARG A 45 -14.49 3.04 0.52
CA ARG A 45 -15.36 2.67 -0.61
C ARG A 45 -14.69 1.74 -1.61
N PHE A 46 -13.41 1.95 -1.90
CA PHE A 46 -12.69 1.10 -2.87
C PHE A 46 -12.64 -0.37 -2.45
N LEU A 47 -12.72 -0.68 -1.15
CA LEU A 47 -12.74 -2.06 -0.64
C LEU A 47 -14.00 -2.82 -1.10
N ASP A 48 -15.15 -2.17 -1.04
CA ASP A 48 -16.42 -2.77 -1.48
C ASP A 48 -16.45 -2.91 -3.01
N LEU A 49 -15.96 -1.91 -3.73
CA LEU A 49 -15.86 -1.93 -5.19
C LEU A 49 -14.93 -3.05 -5.67
N LEU A 50 -13.74 -3.18 -5.08
CA LEU A 50 -12.78 -4.22 -5.43
C LEU A 50 -13.27 -5.60 -4.97
N GLY A 51 -13.87 -5.69 -3.77
CA GLY A 51 -14.47 -6.91 -3.24
C GLY A 51 -15.63 -7.44 -4.09
N GLY A 52 -16.35 -6.55 -4.81
CA GLY A 52 -17.33 -6.96 -5.81
C GLY A 52 -16.74 -7.65 -7.06
N ARG A 53 -15.42 -7.65 -7.21
CA ARG A 53 -14.70 -8.15 -8.39
C ARG A 53 -13.63 -9.19 -8.09
N ALA A 54 -13.15 -9.28 -6.85
CA ALA A 54 -12.06 -10.15 -6.45
C ALA A 54 -12.17 -10.57 -4.97
N ALA A 55 -11.54 -11.68 -4.61
CA ALA A 55 -11.32 -12.08 -3.22
C ALA A 55 -10.10 -11.34 -2.67
N MET A 56 -10.33 -10.31 -1.88
CA MET A 56 -9.30 -9.45 -1.34
C MET A 56 -8.98 -9.80 0.12
N ILE A 57 -7.71 -9.82 0.45
CA ILE A 57 -7.18 -9.83 1.81
C ILE A 57 -6.22 -8.65 1.98
N ALA A 58 -6.45 -7.83 3.00
CA ALA A 58 -5.66 -6.63 3.31
C ALA A 58 -5.23 -6.65 4.78
N PRO A 59 -4.05 -7.21 5.10
CA PRO A 59 -3.50 -7.18 6.44
C PRO A 59 -3.00 -5.79 6.81
N SER A 60 -3.21 -5.36 8.06
CA SER A 60 -2.44 -4.26 8.66
C SER A 60 -1.03 -4.76 8.97
N HIS A 61 -0.01 -4.03 8.53
CA HIS A 61 1.39 -4.41 8.78
C HIS A 61 1.69 -4.51 10.29
N PRO A 62 2.67 -5.32 10.71
CA PRO A 62 3.13 -5.34 12.10
C PRO A 62 3.39 -3.92 12.65
N GLY A 63 2.74 -3.60 13.77
CA GLY A 63 2.80 -2.26 14.39
C GLY A 63 1.80 -1.25 13.86
N PHE A 64 1.11 -1.53 12.76
CA PHE A 64 0.03 -0.70 12.23
C PHE A 64 -1.34 -1.23 12.69
N GLY A 65 -2.32 -0.32 12.76
CA GLY A 65 -3.65 -0.67 13.23
C GLY A 65 -3.61 -1.37 14.59
N HIS A 66 -4.23 -2.53 14.67
CA HIS A 66 -4.21 -3.40 15.85
C HIS A 66 -3.33 -4.66 15.65
N SER A 67 -2.50 -4.69 14.60
CA SER A 67 -1.57 -5.78 14.38
C SER A 67 -0.46 -5.81 15.44
N ALA A 68 -0.10 -7.01 15.90
CA ALA A 68 1.03 -7.20 16.78
C ALA A 68 2.35 -6.85 16.05
N ARG A 69 3.32 -6.30 16.79
CA ARG A 69 4.70 -6.14 16.31
C ARG A 69 5.66 -6.82 17.28
N PRO A 70 6.38 -7.87 16.86
CA PRO A 70 7.46 -8.44 17.64
C PRO A 70 8.54 -7.37 17.93
N ALA A 71 9.21 -7.49 19.08
CA ALA A 71 10.18 -6.49 19.52
C ALA A 71 11.40 -6.38 18.58
N ASP A 72 11.71 -7.45 17.86
CA ASP A 72 12.81 -7.59 16.89
C ASP A 72 12.39 -7.28 15.43
N PHE A 73 11.12 -6.87 15.21
CA PHE A 73 10.64 -6.41 13.90
C PHE A 73 10.87 -4.90 13.77
N ASP A 74 11.94 -4.50 13.10
CA ASP A 74 12.35 -3.10 12.96
C ASP A 74 12.81 -2.70 11.55
N THR A 75 12.75 -3.62 10.57
CA THR A 75 13.19 -3.37 9.20
C THR A 75 12.13 -3.74 8.17
N VAL A 76 12.21 -3.13 6.99
CA VAL A 76 11.45 -3.57 5.80
C VAL A 76 11.75 -5.02 5.44
N TYR A 77 12.97 -5.50 5.73
CA TYR A 77 13.36 -6.89 5.51
C TYR A 77 12.47 -7.87 6.30
N ASP A 78 12.18 -7.57 7.56
CA ASP A 78 11.32 -8.40 8.41
C ASP A 78 9.89 -8.45 7.87
N LEU A 79 9.34 -7.28 7.47
CA LEU A 79 8.02 -7.20 6.86
C LEU A 79 7.95 -8.02 5.57
N VAL A 80 8.96 -7.94 4.72
CA VAL A 80 9.00 -8.68 3.45
C VAL A 80 9.00 -10.19 3.72
N HIS A 81 9.80 -10.68 4.67
CA HIS A 81 9.82 -12.11 4.99
C HIS A 81 8.51 -12.59 5.61
N LEU A 82 7.90 -11.80 6.49
CA LEU A 82 6.56 -12.10 6.98
C LEU A 82 5.54 -12.23 5.84
N TYR A 83 5.59 -11.34 4.84
CA TYR A 83 4.68 -11.43 3.70
C TYR A 83 4.99 -12.59 2.75
N LEU A 84 6.24 -13.07 2.69
CA LEU A 84 6.53 -14.33 2.03
C LEU A 84 5.83 -15.50 2.75
N ASP A 85 5.87 -15.52 4.09
CA ASP A 85 5.13 -16.51 4.88
C ASP A 85 3.60 -16.34 4.73
N VAL A 86 3.08 -15.10 4.70
CA VAL A 86 1.66 -14.85 4.38
C VAL A 86 1.27 -15.48 3.06
N LEU A 87 2.08 -15.32 2.01
CA LEU A 87 1.82 -15.92 0.70
C LEU A 87 1.71 -17.44 0.78
N GLU A 88 2.52 -18.10 1.63
CA GLU A 88 2.44 -19.56 1.81
C GLU A 88 1.16 -20.01 2.54
N THR A 89 0.54 -19.14 3.37
CA THR A 89 -0.73 -19.45 4.05
C THR A 89 -1.95 -19.30 3.13
N LEU A 90 -1.82 -18.56 2.01
CA LEU A 90 -2.94 -18.32 1.11
C LEU A 90 -3.24 -19.56 0.26
N PRO A 91 -4.53 -19.93 0.11
CA PRO A 91 -4.92 -21.14 -0.61
C PRO A 91 -4.67 -21.06 -2.12
N SER A 92 -4.56 -19.87 -2.66
CA SER A 92 -4.33 -19.65 -4.10
C SER A 92 -2.87 -19.91 -4.46
N GLU A 93 -2.63 -20.64 -5.54
CA GLU A 93 -1.27 -20.87 -6.06
C GLU A 93 -0.57 -19.53 -6.37
N ARG A 94 -1.33 -18.57 -6.89
CA ARG A 94 -0.84 -17.22 -7.21
C ARG A 94 -1.86 -16.18 -6.80
N VAL A 95 -1.36 -15.00 -6.46
CA VAL A 95 -2.17 -13.84 -6.10
C VAL A 95 -1.83 -12.64 -6.95
N THR A 96 -2.80 -11.75 -7.15
CA THR A 96 -2.48 -10.39 -7.55
C THR A 96 -1.99 -9.65 -6.31
N LEU A 97 -0.79 -9.09 -6.38
CA LEU A 97 -0.20 -8.29 -5.31
C LEU A 97 -0.42 -6.81 -5.63
N VAL A 98 -1.14 -6.11 -4.76
CA VAL A 98 -1.42 -4.67 -4.86
C VAL A 98 -0.74 -3.98 -3.69
N GLY A 99 0.11 -3.00 -3.95
CA GLY A 99 0.78 -2.24 -2.90
C GLY A 99 0.58 -0.74 -3.06
N LEU A 100 0.10 -0.09 -1.99
CA LEU A 100 -0.14 1.34 -1.91
C LEU A 100 1.03 2.02 -1.22
N SER A 101 1.65 3.03 -1.80
CA SER A 101 2.69 3.85 -1.16
C SER A 101 3.82 3.01 -0.52
N PHE A 102 3.94 2.99 0.81
CA PHE A 102 4.87 2.13 1.56
C PHE A 102 4.63 0.64 1.27
N GLY A 103 3.35 0.22 1.19
CA GLY A 103 2.99 -1.14 0.77
C GLY A 103 3.40 -1.46 -0.67
N GLY A 104 3.52 -0.44 -1.53
CA GLY A 104 4.07 -0.56 -2.88
C GLY A 104 5.56 -0.91 -2.86
N TRP A 105 6.32 -0.32 -1.94
CA TRP A 105 7.71 -0.73 -1.71
C TRP A 105 7.80 -2.20 -1.28
N LEU A 106 6.99 -2.60 -0.28
CA LEU A 106 6.94 -4.00 0.16
C LEU A 106 6.57 -4.94 -1.00
N ALA A 107 5.56 -4.57 -1.79
CA ALA A 107 5.11 -5.38 -2.93
C ALA A 107 6.22 -5.58 -3.98
N ALA A 108 7.00 -4.55 -4.27
CA ALA A 108 8.14 -4.64 -5.18
C ALA A 108 9.26 -5.54 -4.63
N GLU A 109 9.59 -5.41 -3.33
CA GLU A 109 10.57 -6.27 -2.66
C GLU A 109 10.14 -7.75 -2.69
N ILE A 110 8.87 -8.02 -2.41
CA ILE A 110 8.29 -9.36 -2.46
C ILE A 110 8.35 -9.91 -3.89
N ALA A 111 7.94 -9.12 -4.87
CA ALA A 111 7.91 -9.52 -6.28
C ALA A 111 9.32 -9.87 -6.81
N VAL A 112 10.36 -9.14 -6.40
CA VAL A 112 11.75 -9.44 -6.74
C VAL A 112 12.20 -10.79 -6.17
N LYS A 113 11.71 -11.17 -4.97
CA LYS A 113 12.11 -12.38 -4.24
C LYS A 113 11.26 -13.60 -4.59
N CYS A 114 9.94 -13.41 -4.73
CA CYS A 114 8.97 -14.50 -4.84
C CYS A 114 8.01 -14.34 -6.04
N CYS A 115 8.57 -14.09 -7.23
CA CYS A 115 7.79 -13.82 -8.43
C CYS A 115 6.84 -14.99 -8.82
N HIS A 116 7.16 -16.23 -8.44
CA HIS A 116 6.37 -17.42 -8.80
C HIS A 116 5.00 -17.47 -8.11
N ARG A 117 4.86 -16.87 -6.90
CA ARG A 117 3.59 -16.77 -6.18
C ARG A 117 2.71 -15.60 -6.63
N ILE A 118 3.23 -14.76 -7.52
CA ILE A 118 2.53 -13.57 -8.00
C ILE A 118 1.99 -13.83 -9.41
N ASP A 119 0.70 -13.56 -9.61
CA ASP A 119 0.06 -13.55 -10.93
C ASP A 119 0.28 -12.19 -11.60
N ARG A 120 -0.06 -11.11 -10.92
CA ARG A 120 0.10 -9.72 -11.35
C ARG A 120 0.57 -8.84 -10.21
N LEU A 121 1.26 -7.76 -10.55
CA LEU A 121 1.71 -6.74 -9.61
C LEU A 121 1.07 -5.39 -9.95
N VAL A 122 0.51 -4.72 -8.93
CA VAL A 122 0.03 -3.34 -9.02
C VAL A 122 0.76 -2.50 -7.99
N LEU A 123 1.47 -1.47 -8.43
CA LEU A 123 2.18 -0.51 -7.59
C LEU A 123 1.47 0.84 -7.69
N VAL A 124 0.99 1.35 -6.56
CA VAL A 124 0.20 2.59 -6.49
C VAL A 124 0.96 3.62 -5.68
N ASP A 125 1.35 4.73 -6.28
CA ASP A 125 2.10 5.82 -5.64
C ASP A 125 3.27 5.30 -4.78
N ALA A 126 3.97 4.29 -5.29
CA ALA A 126 4.86 3.41 -4.54
C ALA A 126 6.19 4.08 -4.20
N PHE A 127 6.68 3.88 -2.98
CA PHE A 127 8.03 4.20 -2.54
C PHE A 127 9.03 3.10 -2.93
N GLY A 128 10.24 3.18 -2.42
CA GLY A 128 11.16 2.05 -2.32
C GLY A 128 12.43 2.13 -3.15
N ILE A 129 12.57 3.06 -4.09
CA ILE A 129 13.78 3.25 -4.90
C ILE A 129 14.31 4.68 -4.84
N LYS A 130 15.54 4.87 -5.28
CA LYS A 130 16.16 6.17 -5.43
C LYS A 130 16.41 6.44 -6.92
N ILE A 131 15.80 7.48 -7.47
CA ILE A 131 15.89 7.84 -8.90
C ILE A 131 16.90 8.97 -9.11
N SER A 132 16.81 10.01 -8.26
CA SER A 132 17.69 11.19 -8.33
C SER A 132 19.08 10.89 -7.78
N ASP A 133 19.94 11.87 -7.83
CA ASP A 133 21.24 11.86 -7.15
C ASP A 133 21.06 11.80 -5.61
N ARG A 134 22.19 11.72 -4.91
CA ARG A 134 22.20 11.56 -3.45
C ARG A 134 21.57 12.74 -2.71
N GLU A 135 21.73 13.94 -3.23
CA GLU A 135 21.37 15.19 -2.56
C GLU A 135 19.90 15.60 -2.85
N THR A 136 19.33 15.13 -3.94
CA THR A 136 17.98 15.50 -4.37
C THR A 136 16.94 14.53 -3.79
N PRO A 137 16.01 14.96 -2.90
CA PRO A 137 14.96 14.08 -2.38
C PRO A 137 13.96 13.72 -3.47
N ASP A 138 13.66 12.42 -3.64
CA ASP A 138 12.61 11.92 -4.54
C ASP A 138 11.24 11.91 -3.87
N ILE A 139 11.21 11.75 -2.56
CA ILE A 139 10.02 11.61 -1.73
C ILE A 139 10.04 12.76 -0.72
N LEU A 140 8.91 13.42 -0.50
CA LEU A 140 8.78 14.45 0.52
C LEU A 140 9.20 13.88 1.88
N ASP A 141 10.05 14.59 2.60
CA ASP A 141 10.40 14.22 3.98
C ASP A 141 9.21 14.44 4.91
N VAL A 142 8.38 13.40 5.03
CA VAL A 142 7.14 13.45 5.83
C VAL A 142 7.42 13.55 7.33
N PHE A 143 8.63 13.18 7.79
CA PHE A 143 9.00 13.28 9.20
C PHE A 143 9.49 14.68 9.58
N ASN A 144 10.01 15.44 8.62
CA ASN A 144 10.52 16.80 8.81
C ASN A 144 9.62 17.89 8.20
N THR A 145 8.48 17.49 7.63
CA THR A 145 7.49 18.40 7.06
C THR A 145 6.31 18.57 8.04
N SER A 146 5.76 19.78 8.18
CA SER A 146 4.62 19.99 9.05
C SER A 146 3.43 19.12 8.64
N PRO A 147 2.62 18.61 9.59
CA PRO A 147 1.45 17.80 9.28
C PRO A 147 0.49 18.47 8.29
N GLN A 148 0.30 19.78 8.39
CA GLN A 148 -0.56 20.55 7.49
C GLN A 148 -0.03 20.54 6.05
N GLU A 149 1.29 20.68 5.88
CA GLU A 149 1.91 20.65 4.55
C GLU A 149 1.91 19.23 3.97
N VAL A 150 2.12 18.19 4.80
CA VAL A 150 1.97 16.79 4.37
C VAL A 150 0.54 16.57 3.86
N GLN A 151 -0.48 17.00 4.61
CA GLN A 151 -1.89 16.90 4.18
C GLN A 151 -2.13 17.65 2.86
N ARG A 152 -1.65 18.89 2.76
CA ARG A 152 -1.80 19.69 1.53
C ARG A 152 -1.21 19.01 0.31
N ARG A 153 -0.12 18.26 0.47
CA ARG A 153 0.57 17.56 -0.62
C ARG A 153 0.04 16.17 -0.90
N SER A 154 -0.60 15.55 0.08
CA SER A 154 -1.14 14.19 -0.06
C SER A 154 -2.39 14.13 -0.93
N TRP A 155 -3.16 15.22 -1.02
CA TRP A 155 -4.48 15.22 -1.64
C TRP A 155 -4.55 16.17 -2.83
N HIS A 156 -5.33 15.79 -3.84
CA HIS A 156 -5.71 16.70 -4.92
C HIS A 156 -6.66 17.79 -4.39
N ASP A 157 -7.64 17.39 -3.59
CA ASP A 157 -8.55 18.29 -2.88
C ASP A 157 -8.44 18.06 -1.35
N PRO A 158 -7.47 18.74 -0.68
CA PRO A 158 -7.30 18.60 0.75
C PRO A 158 -8.52 19.05 1.58
N GLY A 159 -9.29 19.99 1.06
CA GLY A 159 -10.49 20.50 1.74
C GLY A 159 -11.60 19.46 1.86
N LYS A 160 -11.63 18.51 0.93
CA LYS A 160 -12.61 17.43 0.89
C LYS A 160 -12.12 16.15 1.58
N TRP A 161 -10.84 15.82 1.42
CA TRP A 161 -10.34 14.48 1.71
C TRP A 161 -9.33 14.41 2.86
N ALA A 162 -8.69 15.54 3.21
CA ALA A 162 -7.77 15.52 4.35
C ALA A 162 -8.50 15.19 5.65
N PRO A 163 -7.96 14.28 6.47
CA PRO A 163 -8.57 13.91 7.73
C PRO A 163 -8.63 15.11 8.70
N ASP A 164 -9.78 15.32 9.31
CA ASP A 164 -9.93 16.27 10.41
C ASP A 164 -9.56 15.62 11.74
N PHE A 165 -8.36 15.88 12.22
CA PHE A 165 -7.87 15.32 13.49
C PHE A 165 -8.68 15.77 14.70
N ASN A 166 -9.39 16.90 14.62
CA ASN A 166 -10.22 17.37 15.73
C ASN A 166 -11.54 16.60 15.83
N ALA A 167 -11.95 15.94 14.75
CA ALA A 167 -13.16 15.13 14.72
C ALA A 167 -12.90 13.64 15.06
N MET A 168 -11.62 13.25 15.21
CA MET A 168 -11.24 11.88 15.53
C MET A 168 -11.43 11.59 17.02
N SER A 169 -11.81 10.34 17.33
CA SER A 169 -11.78 9.81 18.70
C SER A 169 -10.34 9.60 19.18
N ASP A 170 -10.17 9.51 20.50
CA ASP A 170 -8.86 9.21 21.11
C ASP A 170 -8.28 7.89 20.58
N ASP A 171 -9.11 6.86 20.37
CA ASP A 171 -8.67 5.56 19.83
C ASP A 171 -8.16 5.70 18.38
N GLU A 172 -8.84 6.46 17.53
CA GLU A 172 -8.36 6.74 16.15
C GLU A 172 -7.04 7.50 16.16
N LEU A 173 -6.88 8.48 17.05
CA LEU A 173 -5.63 9.22 17.20
C LEU A 173 -4.48 8.32 17.68
N VAL A 174 -4.74 7.41 18.64
CA VAL A 174 -3.75 6.43 19.11
C VAL A 174 -3.33 5.49 17.99
N VAL A 175 -4.27 4.96 17.21
CA VAL A 175 -3.96 4.12 16.04
C VAL A 175 -3.08 4.87 15.04
N ARG A 176 -3.41 6.12 14.73
CA ARG A 176 -2.59 6.94 13.82
C ARG A 176 -1.18 7.19 14.35
N ALA A 177 -1.04 7.44 15.66
CA ALA A 177 0.26 7.62 16.29
C ALA A 177 1.10 6.33 16.22
N ARG A 178 0.49 5.16 16.46
CA ARG A 178 1.15 3.85 16.30
C ARG A 178 1.60 3.62 14.86
N ASN A 179 0.75 3.92 13.89
CA ASN A 179 1.09 3.79 12.48
C ASN A 179 2.30 4.67 12.12
N TRP A 180 2.33 5.88 12.67
CA TRP A 180 3.43 6.82 12.44
C TRP A 180 4.73 6.34 13.08
N GLU A 181 4.67 5.83 14.31
CA GLU A 181 5.82 5.19 14.99
C GLU A 181 6.36 4.02 14.18
N ALA A 182 5.49 3.11 13.74
CA ALA A 182 5.88 1.96 12.93
C ALA A 182 6.50 2.38 11.59
N LEU A 183 5.90 3.38 10.91
CA LEU A 183 6.45 3.92 9.67
C LEU A 183 7.84 4.53 9.87
N CYS A 184 8.04 5.30 10.97
CA CYS A 184 9.35 5.82 11.33
C CYS A 184 10.37 4.70 11.50
N LEU A 185 10.00 3.66 12.23
CA LEU A 185 10.88 2.52 12.51
C LEU A 185 11.34 1.84 11.21
N TYR A 186 10.41 1.53 10.31
CA TYR A 186 10.70 0.80 9.07
C TYR A 186 11.31 1.68 7.97
N GLY A 187 10.90 2.93 7.88
CA GLY A 187 11.21 3.80 6.73
C GLY A 187 12.24 4.89 6.98
N TRP A 188 12.82 5.00 8.18
CA TRP A 188 13.72 6.09 8.54
C TRP A 188 15.07 6.03 7.83
N HIS A 189 15.69 4.87 7.76
CA HIS A 189 17.05 4.78 7.22
C HIS A 189 17.31 3.49 6.43
N PRO A 190 17.62 3.60 5.13
CA PRO A 190 17.53 4.80 4.27
C PRO A 190 16.10 5.31 4.14
N TYR A 191 15.94 6.63 4.02
CA TYR A 191 14.64 7.25 4.02
C TYR A 191 13.77 6.78 2.85
N MET A 192 12.76 5.96 3.17
CA MET A 192 11.70 5.46 2.26
C MET A 192 12.20 4.72 1.01
N TYR A 193 13.44 4.18 1.00
CA TYR A 193 13.92 3.38 -0.12
C TYR A 193 14.96 2.33 0.30
N ASN A 194 15.09 1.28 -0.54
CA ASN A 194 16.18 0.32 -0.47
C ASN A 194 17.19 0.61 -1.61
N PRO A 195 18.45 0.94 -1.28
CA PRO A 195 19.49 1.21 -2.30
C PRO A 195 19.75 0.04 -3.26
N GLN A 196 19.34 -1.17 -2.88
CA GLN A 196 19.54 -2.37 -3.68
C GLN A 196 18.36 -2.66 -4.61
N LEU A 197 17.12 -2.24 -4.27
CA LEU A 197 15.90 -2.65 -4.95
C LEU A 197 15.91 -2.25 -6.43
N GLN A 198 16.30 -1.03 -6.75
CA GLN A 198 16.31 -0.51 -8.12
C GLN A 198 16.98 -1.46 -9.11
N ARG A 199 18.16 -2.00 -8.76
CA ARG A 199 18.92 -2.92 -9.63
C ARG A 199 18.22 -4.26 -9.86
N TRP A 200 17.33 -4.65 -8.95
CA TRP A 200 16.66 -5.95 -8.98
C TRP A 200 15.26 -5.91 -9.58
N LEU A 201 14.67 -4.75 -9.82
CA LEU A 201 13.34 -4.60 -10.43
C LEU A 201 13.22 -5.33 -11.77
N ARG A 202 14.31 -5.46 -12.52
CA ARG A 202 14.38 -6.27 -13.76
C ARG A 202 14.06 -7.75 -13.57
N ARG A 203 14.03 -8.27 -12.34
CA ARG A 203 13.64 -9.65 -12.02
C ARG A 203 12.14 -9.84 -11.95
N ILE A 204 11.37 -8.76 -11.88
CA ILE A 204 9.91 -8.81 -11.91
C ILE A 204 9.51 -9.16 -13.35
N THR A 205 9.07 -10.42 -13.55
CA THR A 205 8.68 -10.96 -14.86
C THR A 205 7.17 -11.10 -15.00
N ARG A 206 6.41 -10.66 -13.99
CA ARG A 206 4.95 -10.69 -14.01
C ARG A 206 4.39 -9.42 -14.63
N PRO A 207 3.21 -9.50 -15.28
CA PRO A 207 2.50 -8.31 -15.72
C PRO A 207 2.43 -7.32 -14.56
N THR A 208 2.85 -6.06 -14.81
CA THR A 208 2.92 -5.02 -13.78
C THR A 208 2.22 -3.77 -14.24
N LEU A 209 1.34 -3.23 -13.39
CA LEU A 209 0.71 -1.92 -13.53
C LEU A 209 1.30 -0.99 -12.47
N VAL A 210 1.84 0.14 -12.90
CA VAL A 210 2.26 1.25 -12.03
C VAL A 210 1.21 2.34 -12.18
N LEU A 211 0.45 2.57 -11.12
CA LEU A 211 -0.69 3.48 -11.09
C LEU A 211 -0.36 4.68 -10.20
N TRP A 212 -0.70 5.89 -10.63
CA TRP A 212 -0.26 7.09 -9.93
C TRP A 212 -1.33 8.18 -9.91
N GLY A 213 -1.48 8.87 -8.76
CA GLY A 213 -2.27 10.08 -8.69
C GLY A 213 -1.61 11.22 -9.46
N ALA A 214 -2.34 11.88 -10.37
CA ALA A 214 -1.78 12.93 -11.22
C ALA A 214 -1.32 14.17 -10.45
N SER A 215 -1.84 14.36 -9.22
CA SER A 215 -1.54 15.49 -8.33
C SER A 215 -0.73 15.08 -7.10
N ASP A 216 -0.09 13.88 -7.11
CA ASP A 216 0.69 13.41 -5.97
C ASP A 216 1.86 14.37 -5.67
N GLY A 217 1.81 15.00 -4.51
CA GLY A 217 2.82 15.92 -4.02
C GLY A 217 3.74 15.31 -2.95
N ILE A 218 3.52 14.06 -2.56
CA ILE A 218 4.41 13.28 -1.68
C ILE A 218 5.52 12.65 -2.51
N VAL A 219 5.17 11.99 -3.61
CA VAL A 219 6.09 11.44 -4.58
C VAL A 219 5.58 11.71 -5.99
N GLN A 220 6.33 12.49 -6.75
CA GLN A 220 5.86 13.02 -8.04
C GLN A 220 5.58 11.91 -9.07
N PRO A 221 4.60 12.10 -9.98
CA PRO A 221 4.31 11.14 -11.06
C PRO A 221 5.50 10.82 -11.97
N SER A 222 6.48 11.74 -12.06
CA SER A 222 7.73 11.50 -12.77
C SER A 222 8.56 10.36 -12.16
N TYR A 223 8.53 10.21 -10.84
CA TYR A 223 9.15 9.11 -10.14
C TYR A 223 8.45 7.77 -10.49
N GLY A 224 7.11 7.73 -10.48
CA GLY A 224 6.35 6.54 -10.90
C GLY A 224 6.64 6.13 -12.33
N ARG A 225 6.78 7.09 -13.23
CA ARG A 225 7.17 6.85 -14.63
C ARG A 225 8.58 6.25 -14.74
N ALA A 226 9.53 6.79 -13.97
CA ALA A 226 10.88 6.24 -13.91
C ALA A 226 10.91 4.86 -13.26
N TYR A 227 10.09 4.65 -12.21
CA TYR A 227 9.94 3.34 -11.55
C TYR A 227 9.45 2.28 -12.55
N SER A 228 8.38 2.57 -13.31
CA SER A 228 7.82 1.65 -14.29
C SER A 228 8.83 1.28 -15.39
N ALA A 229 9.69 2.21 -15.80
CA ALA A 229 10.71 1.95 -16.82
C ALA A 229 11.79 0.94 -16.37
N LEU A 230 11.93 0.69 -15.07
CA LEU A 230 12.87 -0.29 -14.50
C LEU A 230 12.30 -1.71 -14.42
N ILE A 231 11.00 -1.89 -14.64
CA ILE A 231 10.31 -3.17 -14.59
C ILE A 231 9.97 -3.61 -16.03
N PRO A 232 10.48 -4.73 -16.51
CA PRO A 232 10.23 -5.17 -17.88
C PRO A 232 8.74 -5.34 -18.19
N GLY A 233 8.26 -4.63 -19.21
CA GLY A 233 6.87 -4.71 -19.65
C GLY A 233 5.84 -4.03 -18.72
N ALA A 234 6.27 -3.30 -17.72
CA ALA A 234 5.35 -2.56 -16.86
C ALA A 234 4.65 -1.44 -17.63
N ARG A 235 3.36 -1.23 -17.29
CA ARG A 235 2.56 -0.10 -17.79
C ARG A 235 2.47 0.95 -16.72
N PHE A 236 2.53 2.21 -17.15
CA PHE A 236 2.33 3.36 -16.28
C PHE A 236 1.02 4.07 -16.64
N GLU A 237 0.15 4.29 -15.66
CA GLU A 237 -1.11 4.99 -15.83
C GLU A 237 -1.31 6.05 -14.74
N LEU A 238 -1.98 7.15 -15.10
CA LEU A 238 -2.34 8.22 -14.18
C LEU A 238 -3.83 8.15 -13.84
N ILE A 239 -4.16 8.48 -12.59
CA ILE A 239 -5.52 8.78 -12.15
C ILE A 239 -5.62 10.29 -12.02
N ALA A 240 -6.47 10.90 -12.85
CA ALA A 240 -6.76 12.34 -12.80
C ALA A 240 -7.46 12.70 -11.48
N GLU A 241 -7.31 13.95 -11.05
CA GLU A 241 -7.95 14.50 -9.84
C GLU A 241 -7.72 13.63 -8.58
N ALA A 242 -6.51 13.05 -8.46
CA ALA A 242 -6.06 12.27 -7.31
C ALA A 242 -4.65 12.68 -6.90
N GLY A 243 -4.41 12.80 -5.61
CA GLY A 243 -3.11 12.97 -4.98
C GLY A 243 -2.46 11.61 -4.66
N HIS A 244 -1.85 11.50 -3.48
CA HIS A 244 -1.14 10.31 -3.00
C HIS A 244 -2.08 9.16 -2.55
N HIS A 245 -3.39 9.39 -2.62
CA HIS A 245 -4.42 8.43 -2.20
C HIS A 245 -5.50 8.25 -3.27
N PRO A 246 -5.14 7.81 -4.50
CA PRO A 246 -6.10 7.65 -5.60
C PRO A 246 -7.21 6.65 -5.27
N GLU A 247 -6.95 5.67 -4.40
CA GLU A 247 -7.93 4.70 -3.90
C GLU A 247 -9.04 5.37 -3.07
N ILE A 248 -8.77 6.52 -2.46
CA ILE A 248 -9.71 7.28 -1.64
C ILE A 248 -10.38 8.37 -2.47
N GLU A 249 -9.59 9.16 -3.22
CA GLU A 249 -10.10 10.32 -3.96
C GLU A 249 -10.90 9.92 -5.20
N GLN A 250 -10.50 8.84 -5.88
CA GLN A 250 -11.11 8.37 -7.13
C GLN A 250 -11.34 6.84 -7.09
N PRO A 251 -12.12 6.32 -6.13
CA PRO A 251 -12.21 4.88 -5.86
C PRO A 251 -12.75 4.09 -7.06
N GLU A 252 -13.69 4.63 -7.84
CA GLU A 252 -14.22 3.99 -9.04
C GLU A 252 -13.15 3.89 -10.12
N ALA A 253 -12.49 4.99 -10.46
CA ALA A 253 -11.44 5.01 -11.47
C ALA A 253 -10.26 4.12 -11.06
N PHE A 254 -9.90 4.12 -9.78
CA PHE A 254 -8.87 3.26 -9.21
C PHE A 254 -9.20 1.78 -9.40
N VAL A 255 -10.40 1.35 -9.00
CA VAL A 255 -10.82 -0.04 -9.12
C VAL A 255 -10.99 -0.45 -10.58
N ASP A 256 -11.56 0.40 -11.43
CA ASP A 256 -11.73 0.11 -12.86
C ASP A 256 -10.38 -0.15 -13.56
N ARG A 257 -9.31 0.62 -13.22
CA ARG A 257 -7.96 0.37 -13.75
C ARG A 257 -7.40 -0.97 -13.30
N ILE A 258 -7.56 -1.31 -12.03
CA ILE A 258 -7.12 -2.60 -11.50
C ILE A 258 -7.89 -3.73 -12.18
N VAL A 259 -9.22 -3.68 -12.23
CA VAL A 259 -10.05 -4.73 -12.83
C VAL A 259 -9.72 -4.90 -14.31
N ALA A 260 -9.63 -3.82 -15.07
CA ALA A 260 -9.23 -3.87 -16.49
C ALA A 260 -7.83 -4.51 -16.68
N PHE A 261 -6.93 -4.35 -15.71
CA PHE A 261 -5.63 -5.01 -15.73
C PHE A 261 -5.72 -6.48 -15.32
N LEU A 262 -6.62 -6.83 -14.40
CA LEU A 262 -6.83 -8.22 -13.99
C LEU A 262 -7.42 -9.08 -15.13
N ASP A 263 -8.23 -8.51 -16.00
CA ASP A 263 -8.97 -9.21 -17.05
C ASP A 263 -8.16 -9.43 -18.36
N GLN A 264 -6.93 -8.98 -18.42
CA GLN A 264 -5.98 -9.20 -19.52
C GLN A 264 -5.22 -10.51 -19.35
#